data_eaaae50e0ba70cef239a1d17c1e87a4a
#
_entry.id   eaaae50e0ba70cef239a1d17c1e87a4a
#
_cell.length_a   1.000
_cell.length_b   1.000
_cell.length_c   1.000
_cell.angle_alpha   90.00
_cell.angle_beta   90.00
_cell.angle_gamma   90.00
#
_symmetry.space_group_name_H-M   'P 1'
#
loop_
_entity.id
_entity.type
_entity.pdbx_description
1 polymer ?
#
loop_
_entity_poly.entity_id
_entity_poly.type
_entity_poly.pdbx_seq_one_letter_code
_entity_poly.pdbx_strand_id
1 'polypeptide(L)'
;MNRTRAQERTHERVRARPVLPGARVLVTRRCHDRRFFLSAFGDPRKGHTPEQTENFYGYTLARAVLKYGVELHAACQMGNHHHLSMTDVLGNRPNFKNSVHSNLARGLNARFGRFDSVWSGGGSCDTVAPSDHESLDDLAYADCNPVTSGLVKWAHLWPGFTTYGWRFGETRTFKRPDWYYDPDNPDNPEFITLTRVRPAIFLELSDDELFDKLMARCLEIQRAKQAEYKAENRRFMGLAKLARTKWWRRAKSWEDRFNEVPTVAASDRKKRAEQLERDRKWRAEYALERDNLKAGRPTTLPHGAYFLPRIYGVPVAKPP
;
A
#
# COMPACT_ATOMS: atom_id res chain seq x y z
N MET A 1 26.29 -7.61 27.51
CA MET A 1 25.87 -6.40 26.74
C MET A 1 24.36 -6.40 26.61
N ASN A 2 23.69 -5.60 27.42
CA ASN A 2 22.22 -5.54 27.42
C ASN A 2 21.75 -4.76 26.16
N ARG A 3 21.25 -5.47 25.17
CA ARG A 3 20.40 -4.83 24.14
C ARG A 3 19.18 -4.27 24.85
N THR A 4 18.95 -2.98 24.72
CA THR A 4 17.79 -2.34 25.34
C THR A 4 16.51 -2.96 24.78
N ARG A 5 15.45 -3.12 25.59
CA ARG A 5 14.10 -3.61 25.18
C ARG A 5 13.57 -2.93 23.89
N ALA A 6 14.04 -1.73 23.59
CA ALA A 6 13.69 -1.00 22.35
C ALA A 6 14.36 -1.59 21.09
N GLN A 7 15.58 -2.14 21.19
CA GLN A 7 16.28 -2.80 20.07
C GLN A 7 15.72 -4.19 19.80
N GLU A 8 15.26 -4.91 20.82
CA GLU A 8 14.57 -6.19 20.66
C GLU A 8 13.20 -6.00 19.98
N ARG A 9 12.43 -4.96 20.34
CA ARG A 9 11.14 -4.63 19.71
C ARG A 9 11.27 -4.17 18.25
N THR A 10 12.39 -3.57 17.82
CA THR A 10 12.61 -3.20 16.42
C THR A 10 12.86 -4.43 15.53
N HIS A 11 13.51 -5.47 16.03
CA HIS A 11 13.67 -6.74 15.32
C HIS A 11 12.37 -7.55 15.22
N GLU A 12 11.45 -7.44 16.17
CA GLU A 12 10.13 -8.08 16.11
C GLU A 12 9.18 -7.42 15.07
N ARG A 13 9.42 -6.18 14.67
CA ARG A 13 8.54 -5.43 13.74
C ARG A 13 8.59 -5.91 12.28
N VAL A 14 9.70 -6.47 11.83
CA VAL A 14 9.83 -7.02 10.48
C VAL A 14 9.71 -8.54 10.57
N ARG A 15 8.49 -9.03 10.84
CA ARG A 15 8.21 -10.45 10.85
C ARG A 15 8.09 -10.97 9.42
N ALA A 16 8.77 -12.07 9.13
CA ALA A 16 8.57 -12.79 7.88
C ALA A 16 7.07 -13.16 7.72
N ARG A 17 6.58 -13.10 6.50
CA ARG A 17 5.19 -13.41 6.15
C ARG A 17 5.16 -14.31 4.92
N PRO A 18 4.22 -15.26 4.84
CA PRO A 18 4.06 -16.06 3.65
C PRO A 18 3.69 -15.18 2.45
N VAL A 19 4.26 -15.48 1.31
CA VAL A 19 3.91 -14.89 0.01
C VAL A 19 3.24 -15.98 -0.79
N LEU A 20 1.92 -15.93 -0.86
CA LEU A 20 1.10 -16.94 -1.50
C LEU A 20 0.47 -16.36 -2.78
N PRO A 21 0.50 -17.11 -3.90
CA PRO A 21 -0.30 -16.77 -5.08
C PRO A 21 -1.79 -16.64 -4.73
N GLY A 22 -2.47 -15.68 -5.34
CA GLY A 22 -3.88 -15.39 -5.06
C GLY A 22 -4.13 -14.64 -3.74
N ALA A 23 -3.10 -14.33 -2.95
CA ALA A 23 -3.28 -13.63 -1.69
C ALA A 23 -3.73 -12.17 -1.91
N ARG A 24 -4.90 -11.82 -1.33
CA ARG A 24 -5.41 -10.45 -1.31
C ARG A 24 -4.90 -9.70 -0.08
N VAL A 25 -4.38 -8.51 -0.29
CA VAL A 25 -3.78 -7.69 0.78
C VAL A 25 -4.05 -6.20 0.58
N LEU A 26 -4.18 -5.50 1.69
CA LEU A 26 -4.05 -4.04 1.75
C LEU A 26 -2.63 -3.68 2.16
N VAL A 27 -1.89 -3.06 1.25
CA VAL A 27 -0.52 -2.59 1.47
C VAL A 27 -0.54 -1.13 1.86
N THR A 28 0.10 -0.79 2.98
CA THR A 28 0.33 0.60 3.38
C THR A 28 1.83 0.86 3.50
N ARG A 29 2.32 1.94 2.90
CA ARG A 29 3.71 2.38 3.03
C ARG A 29 3.77 3.85 3.40
N ARG A 30 4.53 4.18 4.46
CA ARG A 30 4.69 5.55 4.95
C ARG A 30 6.01 6.17 4.54
N CYS A 31 5.98 7.47 4.32
CA CYS A 31 7.20 8.25 4.13
C CYS A 31 8.00 8.37 5.42
N HIS A 32 9.32 8.47 5.26
CA HIS A 32 10.25 8.71 6.35
C HIS A 32 9.83 9.97 7.14
N ASP A 33 9.84 9.83 8.46
CA ASP A 33 9.57 10.94 9.36
C ASP A 33 8.18 11.56 9.15
N ARG A 34 7.25 10.83 8.49
CA ARG A 34 5.91 11.30 8.14
C ARG A 34 5.90 12.57 7.30
N ARG A 35 6.97 12.82 6.54
CA ARG A 35 7.08 13.97 5.63
C ARG A 35 6.17 13.80 4.43
N PHE A 36 5.72 14.92 3.88
CA PHE A 36 4.76 14.94 2.77
C PHE A 36 5.43 14.72 1.39
N PHE A 37 6.35 13.78 1.28
CA PHE A 37 7.07 13.48 0.03
C PHE A 37 6.15 13.04 -1.11
N LEU A 38 4.99 12.47 -0.80
CA LEU A 38 3.95 12.10 -1.75
C LEU A 38 2.90 13.20 -1.95
N SER A 39 3.19 14.46 -1.58
CA SER A 39 2.24 15.56 -1.79
C SER A 39 1.75 15.62 -3.23
N ALA A 40 0.43 15.64 -3.44
CA ALA A 40 -0.16 15.78 -4.76
C ALA A 40 0.33 17.04 -5.49
N PHE A 41 0.59 18.12 -4.77
CA PHE A 41 1.08 19.38 -5.33
C PHE A 41 2.59 19.42 -5.59
N GLY A 42 3.35 18.42 -5.11
CA GLY A 42 4.80 18.42 -5.23
C GLY A 42 5.46 19.67 -4.62
N ASP A 43 6.27 20.38 -5.40
CA ASP A 43 6.79 21.71 -5.09
C ASP A 43 6.30 22.71 -6.16
N PRO A 44 5.21 23.46 -5.90
CA PRO A 44 4.66 24.41 -6.88
C PRO A 44 5.66 25.48 -7.34
N ARG A 45 6.67 25.82 -6.52
CA ARG A 45 7.72 26.78 -6.88
C ARG A 45 8.66 26.27 -8.00
N LYS A 46 8.67 24.94 -8.22
CA LYS A 46 9.39 24.28 -9.31
C LYS A 46 8.47 23.93 -10.50
N GLY A 47 7.25 24.49 -10.53
CA GLY A 47 6.27 24.21 -11.59
C GLY A 47 5.62 22.83 -11.49
N HIS A 48 5.69 22.17 -10.33
CA HIS A 48 5.02 20.88 -10.15
C HIS A 48 3.51 21.07 -10.04
N THR A 49 2.75 20.24 -10.74
CA THR A 49 1.28 20.23 -10.71
C THR A 49 0.73 18.92 -10.15
N PRO A 50 -0.52 18.91 -9.67
CA PRO A 50 -1.19 17.68 -9.24
C PRO A 50 -1.26 16.63 -10.34
N GLU A 51 -1.55 17.02 -11.58
CA GLU A 51 -1.68 16.15 -12.74
C GLU A 51 -0.35 15.43 -13.05
N GLN A 52 0.76 16.15 -12.99
CA GLN A 52 2.10 15.55 -13.15
C GLN A 52 2.41 14.55 -12.04
N THR A 53 1.97 14.83 -10.82
CA THR A 53 2.20 13.96 -9.66
C THR A 53 1.34 12.71 -9.74
N GLU A 54 0.06 12.86 -10.10
CA GLU A 54 -0.87 11.76 -10.35
C GLU A 54 -0.37 10.87 -11.48
N ASN A 55 0.04 11.48 -12.62
CA ASN A 55 0.56 10.76 -13.78
C ASN A 55 1.82 9.96 -13.45
N PHE A 56 2.77 10.56 -12.73
CA PHE A 56 3.99 9.84 -12.29
C PHE A 56 3.66 8.66 -11.37
N TYR A 57 2.76 8.85 -10.41
CA TYR A 57 2.33 7.78 -9.52
C TYR A 57 1.60 6.68 -10.29
N GLY A 58 0.63 7.04 -11.12
CA GLY A 58 -0.17 6.10 -11.93
C GLY A 58 0.69 5.31 -12.91
N TYR A 59 1.60 5.96 -13.63
CA TYR A 59 2.54 5.29 -14.52
C TYR A 59 3.43 4.28 -13.78
N THR A 60 4.00 4.71 -12.64
CA THR A 60 4.86 3.84 -11.83
C THR A 60 4.09 2.62 -11.30
N LEU A 61 2.85 2.82 -10.87
CA LEU A 61 1.98 1.75 -10.37
C LEU A 61 1.58 0.80 -11.51
N ALA A 62 1.11 1.33 -12.64
CA ALA A 62 0.71 0.54 -13.81
C ALA A 62 1.84 -0.35 -14.33
N ARG A 63 3.05 0.21 -14.43
CA ARG A 63 4.24 -0.53 -14.84
C ARG A 63 4.53 -1.72 -13.92
N ALA A 64 4.41 -1.53 -12.62
CA ALA A 64 4.63 -2.61 -11.66
C ALA A 64 3.49 -3.64 -11.68
N VAL A 65 2.23 -3.21 -11.79
CA VAL A 65 1.05 -4.08 -11.91
C VAL A 65 1.21 -5.04 -13.10
N LEU A 66 1.54 -4.52 -14.28
CA LEU A 66 1.73 -5.33 -15.48
C LEU A 66 2.95 -6.26 -15.37
N LYS A 67 4.08 -5.74 -14.87
CA LYS A 67 5.33 -6.51 -14.79
C LYS A 67 5.24 -7.70 -13.83
N TYR A 68 4.49 -7.57 -12.74
CA TYR A 68 4.48 -8.58 -11.66
C TYR A 68 3.16 -9.35 -11.56
N GLY A 69 2.20 -9.12 -12.46
CA GLY A 69 0.93 -9.85 -12.49
C GLY A 69 0.11 -9.62 -11.22
N VAL A 70 -0.08 -8.37 -10.85
CA VAL A 70 -0.91 -7.96 -9.70
C VAL A 70 -2.25 -7.45 -10.20
N GLU A 71 -3.34 -7.82 -9.55
CA GLU A 71 -4.66 -7.21 -9.76
C GLU A 71 -4.87 -6.08 -8.76
N LEU A 72 -5.05 -4.87 -9.26
CA LEU A 72 -5.28 -3.68 -8.43
C LEU A 72 -6.77 -3.46 -8.21
N HIS A 73 -7.22 -3.42 -6.95
CA HIS A 73 -8.61 -3.23 -6.58
C HIS A 73 -8.93 -1.81 -6.10
N ALA A 74 -8.01 -1.22 -5.33
CA ALA A 74 -8.08 0.18 -4.92
C ALA A 74 -6.67 0.73 -4.65
N ALA A 75 -6.50 2.03 -4.90
CA ALA A 75 -5.26 2.72 -4.57
C ALA A 75 -5.53 4.18 -4.21
N CYS A 76 -4.81 4.68 -3.22
CA CYS A 76 -4.83 6.09 -2.87
C CYS A 76 -3.44 6.58 -2.47
N GLN A 77 -2.94 7.57 -3.21
CA GLN A 77 -1.73 8.32 -2.86
C GLN A 77 -2.10 9.43 -1.89
N MET A 78 -1.69 9.31 -0.64
CA MET A 78 -1.79 10.35 0.36
C MET A 78 -0.52 11.24 0.35
N GLY A 79 -0.52 12.34 1.10
CA GLY A 79 0.66 13.22 1.13
C GLY A 79 1.91 12.59 1.75
N ASN A 80 1.78 11.63 2.67
CA ASN A 80 2.89 11.01 3.40
C ASN A 80 2.83 9.50 3.52
N HIS A 81 1.92 8.85 2.84
CA HIS A 81 1.78 7.40 2.73
C HIS A 81 0.92 7.06 1.51
N HIS A 82 0.80 5.79 1.20
CA HIS A 82 -0.17 5.31 0.23
C HIS A 82 -0.83 4.02 0.70
N HIS A 83 -1.98 3.72 0.13
CA HIS A 83 -2.73 2.48 0.29
C HIS A 83 -2.92 1.81 -1.06
N LEU A 84 -2.72 0.48 -1.12
CA LEU A 84 -2.95 -0.35 -2.30
C LEU A 84 -3.71 -1.60 -1.84
N SER A 85 -4.96 -1.77 -2.26
CA SER A 85 -5.69 -3.03 -2.13
C SER A 85 -5.49 -3.82 -3.42
N MET A 86 -4.96 -5.04 -3.30
CA MET A 86 -4.54 -5.83 -4.45
C MET A 86 -4.59 -7.32 -4.20
N THR A 87 -4.70 -8.12 -5.27
CA THR A 87 -4.44 -9.56 -5.27
C THR A 87 -3.09 -9.84 -5.93
N ASP A 88 -2.23 -10.57 -5.21
CA ASP A 88 -0.94 -11.07 -5.70
C ASP A 88 -1.14 -12.40 -6.45
N VAL A 89 -1.53 -12.33 -7.73
CA VAL A 89 -1.92 -13.51 -8.52
C VAL A 89 -0.79 -14.55 -8.60
N LEU A 90 0.44 -14.08 -8.76
CA LEU A 90 1.62 -14.92 -9.03
C LEU A 90 2.54 -15.14 -7.82
N GLY A 91 2.22 -14.60 -6.64
CA GLY A 91 3.14 -14.66 -5.50
C GLY A 91 4.38 -13.78 -5.68
N ASN A 92 4.26 -12.67 -6.38
CA ASN A 92 5.34 -11.71 -6.68
C ASN A 92 5.26 -10.41 -5.90
N ARG A 93 4.39 -10.33 -4.89
CA ARG A 93 4.16 -9.12 -4.07
C ARG A 93 5.45 -8.43 -3.57
N PRO A 94 6.49 -9.14 -3.13
CA PRO A 94 7.72 -8.48 -2.69
C PRO A 94 8.41 -7.72 -3.81
N ASN A 95 8.50 -8.27 -5.02
CA ASN A 95 9.10 -7.63 -6.18
C ASN A 95 8.24 -6.46 -6.67
N PHE A 96 6.91 -6.63 -6.72
CA PHE A 96 5.96 -5.57 -7.02
C PHE A 96 6.18 -4.37 -6.07
N LYS A 97 6.14 -4.60 -4.75
CA LYS A 97 6.35 -3.55 -3.75
C LYS A 97 7.72 -2.90 -3.89
N ASN A 98 8.76 -3.69 -4.11
CA ASN A 98 10.11 -3.15 -4.32
C ASN A 98 10.16 -2.25 -5.56
N SER A 99 9.55 -2.67 -6.67
CA SER A 99 9.50 -1.88 -7.90
C SER A 99 8.76 -0.55 -7.69
N VAL A 100 7.54 -0.58 -7.14
CA VAL A 100 6.76 0.63 -6.87
C VAL A 100 7.52 1.58 -5.93
N HIS A 101 7.96 1.07 -4.78
CA HIS A 101 8.57 1.91 -3.76
C HIS A 101 9.93 2.48 -4.20
N SER A 102 10.76 1.69 -4.89
CA SER A 102 12.07 2.14 -5.36
C SER A 102 11.94 3.19 -6.47
N ASN A 103 11.03 2.99 -7.43
CA ASN A 103 10.84 3.96 -8.51
C ASN A 103 10.21 5.26 -7.98
N LEU A 104 9.19 5.17 -7.10
CA LEU A 104 8.65 6.36 -6.45
C LEU A 104 9.72 7.10 -5.64
N ALA A 105 10.54 6.39 -4.86
CA ALA A 105 11.59 7.02 -4.06
C ALA A 105 12.64 7.73 -4.92
N ARG A 106 13.14 7.06 -5.97
CA ARG A 106 14.13 7.65 -6.87
C ARG A 106 13.57 8.85 -7.63
N GLY A 107 12.36 8.72 -8.19
CA GLY A 107 11.71 9.82 -8.91
C GLY A 107 11.41 11.00 -8.00
N LEU A 108 10.91 10.78 -6.77
CA LEU A 108 10.69 11.85 -5.80
C LEU A 108 12.00 12.52 -5.36
N ASN A 109 13.06 11.74 -5.15
CA ASN A 109 14.36 12.30 -4.83
C ASN A 109 14.91 13.16 -5.98
N ALA A 110 14.84 12.67 -7.23
CA ALA A 110 15.21 13.45 -8.41
C ALA A 110 14.39 14.75 -8.52
N ARG A 111 13.06 14.63 -8.37
CA ARG A 111 12.12 15.77 -8.46
C ARG A 111 12.37 16.84 -7.40
N PHE A 112 12.74 16.43 -6.19
CA PHE A 112 12.99 17.35 -5.07
C PHE A 112 14.46 17.71 -4.86
N GLY A 113 15.39 17.12 -5.61
CA GLY A 113 16.84 17.34 -5.43
C GLY A 113 17.33 16.75 -4.10
N ARG A 114 16.94 15.49 -3.78
CA ARG A 114 17.27 14.79 -2.54
C ARG A 114 18.03 13.48 -2.81
N PHE A 115 18.71 12.98 -1.80
CA PHE A 115 19.48 11.73 -1.85
C PHE A 115 19.06 10.70 -0.80
N ASP A 116 18.37 11.12 0.26
CA ASP A 116 18.04 10.27 1.40
C ASP A 116 16.80 9.40 1.18
N SER A 117 16.52 8.52 2.16
CA SER A 117 15.35 7.67 2.17
C SER A 117 14.05 8.47 2.09
N VAL A 118 13.17 8.05 1.19
CA VAL A 118 11.79 8.54 1.09
C VAL A 118 10.88 7.77 2.04
N TRP A 119 11.16 6.50 2.25
CA TRP A 119 10.29 5.61 3.03
C TRP A 119 10.78 5.42 4.45
N SER A 120 9.83 5.24 5.38
CA SER A 120 10.15 4.87 6.76
C SER A 120 10.83 3.51 6.83
N GLY A 121 11.73 3.33 7.79
CA GLY A 121 12.27 2.02 8.12
C GLY A 121 11.16 1.03 8.56
N GLY A 122 11.42 -0.27 8.48
CA GLY A 122 10.48 -1.30 8.93
C GLY A 122 9.54 -1.86 7.84
N GLY A 123 9.67 -1.43 6.59
CA GLY A 123 8.91 -2.02 5.48
C GLY A 123 7.50 -1.46 5.29
N SER A 124 6.70 -2.11 4.45
CA SER A 124 5.27 -1.86 4.29
C SER A 124 4.46 -2.66 5.31
N CYS A 125 3.30 -2.14 5.67
CA CYS A 125 2.27 -2.90 6.36
C CYS A 125 1.44 -3.64 5.32
N ASP A 126 1.36 -4.97 5.41
CA ASP A 126 0.49 -5.80 4.58
C ASP A 126 -0.60 -6.36 5.51
N THR A 127 -1.84 -6.00 5.28
CA THR A 127 -2.99 -6.46 6.08
C THR A 127 -3.86 -7.38 5.24
N VAL A 128 -4.23 -8.54 5.77
CA VAL A 128 -5.13 -9.49 5.11
C VAL A 128 -6.54 -9.26 5.62
N ALA A 129 -7.53 -9.22 4.70
CA ALA A 129 -8.96 -9.21 5.05
C ALA A 129 -9.55 -10.61 4.76
N PRO A 130 -10.02 -11.34 5.78
CA PRO A 130 -10.40 -12.75 5.64
C PRO A 130 -11.83 -12.96 5.13
N SER A 131 -12.64 -11.93 4.95
CA SER A 131 -14.01 -12.03 4.45
C SER A 131 -14.36 -10.96 3.41
N ASP A 132 -15.51 -11.09 2.76
CA ASP A 132 -16.06 -10.14 1.81
C ASP A 132 -16.38 -8.78 2.45
N HIS A 133 -16.96 -8.78 3.65
CA HIS A 133 -17.28 -7.55 4.39
C HIS A 133 -15.99 -6.74 4.68
N GLU A 134 -14.99 -7.35 5.30
CA GLU A 134 -13.69 -6.69 5.52
C GLU A 134 -13.00 -6.30 4.21
N SER A 135 -13.28 -7.04 3.13
CA SER A 135 -12.78 -6.71 1.80
C SER A 135 -13.39 -5.44 1.24
N LEU A 136 -14.70 -5.24 1.41
CA LEU A 136 -15.38 -4.01 1.01
C LEU A 136 -14.91 -2.82 1.84
N ASP A 137 -14.74 -3.02 3.15
CA ASP A 137 -14.22 -1.99 4.05
C ASP A 137 -12.79 -1.58 3.70
N ASP A 138 -11.92 -2.52 3.30
CA ASP A 138 -10.56 -2.21 2.84
C ASP A 138 -10.55 -1.34 1.56
N LEU A 139 -11.45 -1.64 0.61
CA LEU A 139 -11.62 -0.84 -0.61
C LEU A 139 -12.10 0.58 -0.26
N ALA A 140 -13.17 0.67 0.54
CA ALA A 140 -13.73 1.94 0.97
C ALA A 140 -12.73 2.75 1.82
N TYR A 141 -11.95 2.08 2.68
CA TYR A 141 -10.89 2.71 3.46
C TYR A 141 -9.81 3.33 2.57
N ALA A 142 -9.35 2.61 1.55
CA ALA A 142 -8.37 3.15 0.61
C ALA A 142 -8.94 4.36 -0.14
N ASP A 143 -10.15 4.24 -0.70
CA ASP A 143 -10.78 5.29 -1.49
C ASP A 143 -11.17 6.53 -0.65
N CYS A 144 -11.56 6.35 0.62
CA CYS A 144 -11.99 7.44 1.51
C CYS A 144 -10.89 7.99 2.42
N ASN A 145 -9.65 7.48 2.32
CA ASN A 145 -8.57 7.89 3.22
C ASN A 145 -8.33 9.41 3.27
N PRO A 146 -8.43 10.18 2.17
CA PRO A 146 -8.31 11.63 2.22
C PRO A 146 -9.36 12.32 3.10
N VAL A 147 -10.57 11.75 3.18
CA VAL A 147 -11.66 12.29 4.03
C VAL A 147 -11.46 11.88 5.47
N THR A 148 -11.20 10.59 5.74
CA THR A 148 -10.98 10.08 7.10
C THR A 148 -9.77 10.70 7.77
N SER A 149 -8.77 11.09 6.99
CA SER A 149 -7.60 11.88 7.44
C SER A 149 -7.88 13.38 7.60
N GLY A 150 -9.09 13.85 7.33
CA GLY A 150 -9.50 15.26 7.48
C GLY A 150 -8.88 16.22 6.46
N LEU A 151 -8.43 15.72 5.33
CA LEU A 151 -7.75 16.53 4.31
C LEU A 151 -8.74 17.24 3.40
N VAL A 152 -9.73 16.51 2.89
CA VAL A 152 -10.82 17.03 2.04
C VAL A 152 -12.17 16.58 2.57
N LYS A 153 -13.22 17.37 2.28
CA LYS A 153 -14.59 17.06 2.72
C LYS A 153 -15.20 15.87 1.97
N TRP A 154 -14.82 15.70 0.71
CA TRP A 154 -15.30 14.64 -0.18
C TRP A 154 -14.12 13.99 -0.89
N ALA A 155 -14.14 12.68 -1.11
CA ALA A 155 -13.03 11.93 -1.69
C ALA A 155 -12.72 12.37 -3.14
N HIS A 156 -13.75 12.73 -3.93
CA HIS A 156 -13.56 13.24 -5.29
C HIS A 156 -12.82 14.60 -5.36
N LEU A 157 -12.67 15.29 -4.23
CA LEU A 157 -11.89 16.53 -4.16
C LEU A 157 -10.39 16.27 -3.94
N TRP A 158 -9.99 15.00 -3.79
CA TRP A 158 -8.59 14.68 -3.59
C TRP A 158 -7.78 14.89 -4.87
N PRO A 159 -6.71 15.72 -4.87
CA PRO A 159 -5.96 16.07 -6.08
C PRO A 159 -4.84 15.07 -6.42
N GLY A 160 -4.59 14.07 -5.61
CA GLY A 160 -3.60 13.01 -5.85
C GLY A 160 -4.22 11.79 -6.49
N PHE A 161 -3.38 10.83 -6.87
CA PHE A 161 -3.84 9.57 -7.43
C PHE A 161 -4.82 8.86 -6.47
N THR A 162 -5.98 8.48 -6.99
CA THR A 162 -6.98 7.69 -6.28
C THR A 162 -7.84 6.89 -7.27
N THR A 163 -8.27 5.71 -6.85
CA THR A 163 -9.26 4.90 -7.58
C THR A 163 -10.69 5.24 -7.19
N TYR A 164 -10.91 6.19 -6.29
CA TYR A 164 -12.26 6.64 -5.94
C TYR A 164 -13.04 7.05 -7.19
N GLY A 165 -14.22 6.47 -7.36
CA GLY A 165 -15.08 6.74 -8.51
C GLY A 165 -14.73 5.98 -9.80
N TRP A 166 -13.62 5.24 -9.88
CA TRP A 166 -13.38 4.35 -11.01
C TRP A 166 -14.31 3.14 -10.90
N ARG A 167 -14.93 2.74 -12.00
CA ARG A 167 -15.70 1.49 -12.08
C ARG A 167 -14.76 0.30 -12.11
N PHE A 168 -15.22 -0.87 -11.68
CA PHE A 168 -14.47 -2.11 -11.92
C PHE A 168 -14.45 -2.39 -13.43
N GLY A 169 -13.29 -2.82 -13.94
CA GLY A 169 -13.02 -2.92 -15.38
C GLY A 169 -12.60 -1.60 -16.05
N GLU A 170 -12.78 -0.44 -15.39
CA GLU A 170 -12.32 0.84 -15.94
C GLU A 170 -10.80 0.86 -16.05
N THR A 171 -10.34 1.34 -17.22
CA THR A 171 -8.91 1.45 -17.56
C THR A 171 -8.56 2.90 -17.78
N ARG A 172 -7.48 3.36 -17.17
CA ARG A 172 -6.89 4.70 -17.41
C ARG A 172 -5.50 4.59 -17.97
N THR A 173 -5.16 5.53 -18.83
CA THR A 173 -3.86 5.62 -19.52
C THR A 173 -3.00 6.68 -18.85
N PHE A 174 -1.74 6.36 -18.62
CA PHE A 174 -0.73 7.26 -18.06
C PHE A 174 0.40 7.42 -19.05
N LYS A 175 0.84 8.67 -19.27
CA LYS A 175 1.97 8.97 -20.13
C LYS A 175 3.28 8.80 -19.37
N ARG A 176 4.32 8.28 -20.03
CA ARG A 176 5.65 8.20 -19.45
C ARG A 176 6.13 9.56 -18.96
N PRO A 177 6.56 9.68 -17.68
CA PRO A 177 7.23 10.87 -17.18
C PRO A 177 8.67 10.95 -17.69
N ASP A 178 8.90 11.68 -18.78
CA ASP A 178 10.19 11.76 -19.48
C ASP A 178 11.31 12.37 -18.63
N TRP A 179 10.96 13.08 -17.56
CA TRP A 179 11.93 13.62 -16.59
C TRP A 179 12.54 12.54 -15.67
N TYR A 180 12.01 11.29 -15.71
CA TYR A 180 12.48 10.22 -14.83
C TYR A 180 12.67 8.88 -15.55
N TYR A 181 11.78 8.46 -16.42
CA TYR A 181 11.88 7.19 -17.13
C TYR A 181 12.59 7.38 -18.46
N ASP A 182 13.62 6.55 -18.67
CA ASP A 182 14.38 6.52 -19.91
C ASP A 182 13.49 6.06 -21.08
N PRO A 183 13.37 6.88 -22.15
CA PRO A 183 12.57 6.54 -23.33
C PRO A 183 13.15 5.38 -24.14
N ASP A 184 14.47 5.16 -24.08
CA ASP A 184 15.14 4.12 -24.86
C ASP A 184 15.03 2.74 -24.19
N ASN A 185 14.54 2.68 -22.94
CA ASN A 185 14.30 1.43 -22.25
C ASN A 185 12.94 0.84 -22.67
N PRO A 186 12.92 -0.39 -23.29
CA PRO A 186 11.70 -1.01 -23.79
C PRO A 186 10.68 -1.31 -22.67
N ASP A 187 11.11 -1.40 -21.42
CA ASP A 187 10.23 -1.56 -20.25
C ASP A 187 9.46 -0.27 -19.91
N ASN A 188 9.72 0.84 -20.60
CA ASN A 188 9.14 2.15 -20.34
C ASN A 188 8.35 2.64 -21.57
N PRO A 189 7.21 2.05 -21.93
CA PRO A 189 6.41 2.51 -23.06
C PRO A 189 5.94 3.97 -22.88
N GLU A 190 5.70 4.68 -23.97
CA GLU A 190 5.23 6.07 -23.91
C GLU A 190 3.91 6.20 -23.16
N PHE A 191 3.01 5.24 -23.38
CA PHE A 191 1.74 5.16 -22.68
C PHE A 191 1.58 3.78 -22.05
N ILE A 192 1.00 3.76 -20.86
CA ILE A 192 0.71 2.53 -20.12
C ILE A 192 -0.69 2.60 -19.53
N THR A 193 -1.37 1.48 -19.46
CA THR A 193 -2.72 1.40 -18.91
C THR A 193 -2.75 0.74 -17.55
N LEU A 194 -3.67 1.17 -16.71
CA LEU A 194 -3.97 0.59 -15.41
C LEU A 194 -5.47 0.34 -15.31
N THR A 195 -5.84 -0.90 -15.08
CA THR A 195 -7.25 -1.31 -14.92
C THR A 195 -7.55 -1.52 -13.44
N ARG A 196 -8.70 -1.02 -12.99
CA ARG A 196 -9.26 -1.37 -11.68
C ARG A 196 -9.94 -2.73 -11.77
N VAL A 197 -9.38 -3.76 -11.13
CA VAL A 197 -9.90 -5.12 -11.19
C VAL A 197 -10.84 -5.39 -10.01
N ARG A 198 -11.95 -6.10 -10.24
CA ARG A 198 -12.83 -6.57 -9.18
C ARG A 198 -12.14 -7.67 -8.35
N PRO A 199 -12.17 -7.61 -7.01
CA PRO A 199 -11.67 -8.73 -6.19
C PRO A 199 -12.51 -10.00 -6.41
N ALA A 200 -11.84 -11.13 -6.62
CA ALA A 200 -12.51 -12.40 -6.87
C ALA A 200 -13.47 -12.87 -5.77
N ILE A 201 -13.30 -12.37 -4.54
CA ILE A 201 -14.21 -12.69 -3.42
C ILE A 201 -15.65 -12.22 -3.65
N PHE A 202 -15.90 -11.30 -4.61
CA PHE A 202 -17.21 -10.76 -4.94
C PHE A 202 -17.80 -11.36 -6.23
N LEU A 203 -17.51 -12.62 -6.53
CA LEU A 203 -17.98 -13.29 -7.75
C LEU A 203 -19.50 -13.30 -7.93
N GLU A 204 -20.27 -13.30 -6.83
CA GLU A 204 -21.72 -13.28 -6.83
C GLU A 204 -22.34 -11.93 -7.24
N LEU A 205 -21.54 -10.86 -7.30
CA LEU A 205 -21.99 -9.52 -7.68
C LEU A 205 -21.53 -9.18 -9.09
N SER A 206 -22.32 -8.45 -9.84
CA SER A 206 -21.85 -7.76 -11.04
C SER A 206 -20.90 -6.62 -10.67
N ASP A 207 -20.14 -6.12 -11.66
CA ASP A 207 -19.23 -4.99 -11.44
C ASP A 207 -19.97 -3.72 -11.02
N ASP A 208 -21.18 -3.49 -11.57
CA ASP A 208 -22.02 -2.35 -11.21
C ASP A 208 -22.59 -2.49 -9.80
N GLU A 209 -23.11 -3.66 -9.41
CA GLU A 209 -23.61 -3.90 -8.05
C GLU A 209 -22.51 -3.73 -7.00
N LEU A 210 -21.32 -4.24 -7.28
CA LEU A 210 -20.18 -4.07 -6.36
C LEU A 210 -19.76 -2.60 -6.29
N PHE A 211 -19.74 -1.90 -7.43
CA PHE A 211 -19.42 -0.47 -7.46
C PHE A 211 -20.42 0.34 -6.65
N ASP A 212 -21.73 0.09 -6.81
CA ASP A 212 -22.77 0.79 -6.09
C ASP A 212 -22.69 0.54 -4.57
N LYS A 213 -22.44 -0.71 -4.15
CA LYS A 213 -22.20 -1.05 -2.74
C LYS A 213 -20.96 -0.33 -2.19
N LEU A 214 -19.89 -0.30 -2.95
CA LEU A 214 -18.67 0.41 -2.55
C LEU A 214 -18.92 1.92 -2.42
N MET A 215 -19.61 2.53 -3.39
CA MET A 215 -19.92 3.96 -3.33
C MET A 215 -20.89 4.32 -2.18
N ALA A 216 -21.87 3.46 -1.89
CA ALA A 216 -22.74 3.61 -0.73
C ALA A 216 -21.91 3.57 0.57
N ARG A 217 -21.01 2.59 0.70
CA ARG A 217 -20.12 2.48 1.86
C ARG A 217 -19.19 3.68 2.00
N CYS A 218 -18.62 4.15 0.90
CA CYS A 218 -17.80 5.38 0.88
C CYS A 218 -18.62 6.60 1.33
N LEU A 219 -19.87 6.70 0.92
CA LEU A 219 -20.75 7.81 1.32
C LEU A 219 -21.03 7.80 2.81
N GLU A 220 -21.30 6.62 3.40
CA GLU A 220 -21.47 6.44 4.85
C GLU A 220 -20.24 6.93 5.62
N ILE A 221 -19.05 6.46 5.24
CA ILE A 221 -17.77 6.84 5.86
C ILE A 221 -17.57 8.36 5.79
N GLN A 222 -17.81 8.95 4.63
CA GLN A 222 -17.63 10.40 4.41
C GLN A 222 -18.62 11.22 5.26
N ARG A 223 -19.89 10.82 5.31
CA ARG A 223 -20.92 11.48 6.14
C ARG A 223 -20.63 11.36 7.62
N ALA A 224 -20.23 10.17 8.08
CA ALA A 224 -19.84 9.95 9.47
C ALA A 224 -18.67 10.88 9.87
N LYS A 225 -17.64 10.99 9.02
CA LYS A 225 -16.49 11.88 9.29
C LYS A 225 -16.87 13.36 9.28
N GLN A 226 -17.79 13.75 8.42
CA GLN A 226 -18.30 15.14 8.40
C GLN A 226 -19.11 15.46 9.66
N ALA A 227 -19.94 14.50 10.14
CA ALA A 227 -20.70 14.65 11.37
C ALA A 227 -19.78 14.75 12.60
N GLU A 228 -18.75 13.88 12.69
CA GLU A 228 -17.69 13.94 13.71
C GLU A 228 -17.04 15.32 13.75
N TYR A 229 -16.57 15.82 12.58
CA TYR A 229 -15.92 17.12 12.51
C TYR A 229 -16.83 18.29 12.88
N LYS A 230 -18.13 18.19 12.51
CA LYS A 230 -19.13 19.19 12.92
C LYS A 230 -19.35 19.17 14.43
N ALA A 231 -19.47 18.01 15.04
CA ALA A 231 -19.66 17.86 16.50
C ALA A 231 -18.45 18.38 17.30
N GLU A 232 -17.22 18.17 16.77
CA GLU A 232 -15.97 18.61 17.40
C GLU A 232 -15.58 20.05 17.01
N ASN A 233 -16.40 20.80 16.28
CA ASN A 233 -16.10 22.12 15.71
C ASN A 233 -14.77 22.16 14.94
N ARG A 234 -14.42 21.06 14.26
CA ARG A 234 -13.22 20.92 13.44
C ARG A 234 -13.53 21.21 11.97
N ARG A 235 -12.50 21.62 11.24
CA ARG A 235 -12.59 21.89 9.78
C ARG A 235 -11.64 20.97 9.03
N PHE A 236 -12.10 20.51 7.84
CA PHE A 236 -11.21 19.85 6.88
C PHE A 236 -10.10 20.82 6.44
N MET A 237 -8.94 20.24 6.12
CA MET A 237 -7.77 21.03 5.72
C MET A 237 -8.02 21.88 4.47
N GLY A 238 -8.67 21.29 3.46
CA GLY A 238 -9.01 21.95 2.20
C GLY A 238 -7.84 22.13 1.23
N LEU A 239 -8.17 22.26 -0.06
CA LEU A 239 -7.18 22.29 -1.15
C LEU A 239 -6.17 23.43 -1.01
N ALA A 240 -6.61 24.63 -0.65
CA ALA A 240 -5.73 25.79 -0.52
C ALA A 240 -4.63 25.60 0.54
N LYS A 241 -4.95 24.92 1.66
CA LYS A 241 -3.96 24.62 2.70
C LYS A 241 -3.08 23.45 2.29
N LEU A 242 -3.62 22.44 1.61
CA LEU A 242 -2.87 21.32 1.04
C LEU A 242 -1.81 21.83 0.05
N ALA A 243 -2.18 22.72 -0.89
CA ALA A 243 -1.26 23.31 -1.85
C ALA A 243 -0.12 24.13 -1.22
N ARG A 244 -0.38 24.77 -0.07
CA ARG A 244 0.64 25.52 0.69
C ARG A 244 1.49 24.63 1.60
N THR A 245 1.11 23.34 1.78
CA THR A 245 1.84 22.40 2.65
C THR A 245 3.11 21.95 1.94
N LYS A 246 4.25 22.32 2.50
CA LYS A 246 5.55 22.02 1.92
C LYS A 246 5.88 20.54 2.07
N TRP A 247 6.38 19.92 1.02
CA TRP A 247 6.69 18.49 0.94
C TRP A 247 7.67 18.00 2.03
N TRP A 248 8.57 18.88 2.53
CA TRP A 248 9.55 18.51 3.58
C TRP A 248 9.01 18.63 5.01
N ARG A 249 7.79 19.15 5.22
CA ARG A 249 7.17 19.23 6.54
C ARG A 249 6.70 17.85 6.98
N ARG A 250 6.59 17.69 8.31
CA ARG A 250 6.00 16.51 8.96
C ARG A 250 4.53 16.73 9.24
N ALA A 251 3.76 15.64 9.28
CA ALA A 251 2.42 15.69 9.84
C ALA A 251 2.48 16.04 11.33
N LYS A 252 1.58 16.93 11.76
CA LYS A 252 1.52 17.40 13.16
C LYS A 252 0.73 16.45 14.07
N SER A 253 -0.10 15.55 13.49
CA SER A 253 -0.84 14.56 14.27
C SER A 253 0.13 13.68 15.05
N TRP A 254 -0.22 13.46 16.33
CA TRP A 254 0.54 12.52 17.14
C TRP A 254 0.20 11.08 16.73
N GLU A 255 1.17 10.21 16.72
CA GLU A 255 1.00 8.77 16.58
C GLU A 255 1.95 8.09 17.56
N ASP A 256 1.47 7.05 18.21
CA ASP A 256 2.33 6.22 19.04
C ASP A 256 3.46 5.62 18.18
N ARG A 257 4.69 5.87 18.58
CA ARG A 257 5.90 5.41 17.88
C ARG A 257 6.00 3.89 17.83
N PHE A 258 5.28 3.21 18.75
CA PHE A 258 5.34 1.78 18.96
C PHE A 258 4.01 1.06 18.65
N ASN A 259 3.11 1.69 17.92
CA ASN A 259 1.87 1.05 17.48
C ASN A 259 2.15 -0.26 16.78
N GLU A 260 1.37 -1.28 17.12
CA GLU A 260 1.38 -2.55 16.41
C GLU A 260 1.04 -2.34 14.93
N VAL A 261 1.77 -3.05 14.06
CA VAL A 261 1.46 -3.09 12.63
C VAL A 261 0.40 -4.16 12.42
N PRO A 262 -0.86 -3.81 12.10
CA PRO A 262 -1.90 -4.79 11.91
C PRO A 262 -1.54 -5.75 10.76
N THR A 263 -1.78 -7.02 10.96
CA THR A 263 -1.55 -8.06 9.94
C THR A 263 -2.85 -8.62 9.40
N VAL A 264 -3.93 -8.48 10.14
CA VAL A 264 -5.27 -8.97 9.81
C VAL A 264 -6.29 -7.89 10.13
N ALA A 265 -7.11 -7.53 9.14
CA ALA A 265 -8.30 -6.71 9.31
C ALA A 265 -9.50 -7.65 9.39
N ALA A 266 -9.95 -7.95 10.60
CA ALA A 266 -11.14 -8.76 10.83
C ALA A 266 -11.91 -8.22 12.02
N SER A 267 -13.19 -7.97 11.80
CA SER A 267 -14.19 -7.66 12.86
C SER A 267 -14.56 -8.90 13.65
N ASP A 268 -14.61 -10.06 12.99
CA ASP A 268 -14.81 -11.36 13.62
C ASP A 268 -13.57 -11.80 14.41
N ARG A 269 -13.71 -11.85 15.72
CA ARG A 269 -12.63 -12.24 16.64
C ARG A 269 -12.12 -13.66 16.40
N LYS A 270 -12.99 -14.61 16.00
CA LYS A 270 -12.62 -16.00 15.73
C LYS A 270 -11.77 -16.09 14.46
N LYS A 271 -12.24 -15.52 13.36
CA LYS A 271 -11.49 -15.46 12.09
C LYS A 271 -10.14 -14.76 12.27
N ARG A 272 -10.11 -13.67 13.04
CA ARG A 272 -8.87 -12.96 13.37
C ARG A 272 -7.90 -13.86 14.15
N ALA A 273 -8.39 -14.55 15.18
CA ALA A 273 -7.57 -15.45 16.00
C ALA A 273 -7.00 -16.62 15.18
N GLU A 274 -7.82 -17.24 14.34
CA GLU A 274 -7.41 -18.32 13.44
C GLU A 274 -6.31 -17.87 12.46
N GLN A 275 -6.46 -16.70 11.86
CA GLN A 275 -5.44 -16.16 10.94
C GLN A 275 -4.13 -15.84 11.69
N LEU A 276 -4.23 -15.22 12.86
CA LEU A 276 -3.05 -14.91 13.67
C LEU A 276 -2.32 -16.18 14.15
N GLU A 277 -3.06 -17.25 14.45
CA GLU A 277 -2.48 -18.54 14.83
C GLU A 277 -1.79 -19.23 13.64
N ARG A 278 -2.41 -19.21 12.45
CA ARG A 278 -1.76 -19.67 11.21
C ARG A 278 -0.46 -18.94 10.94
N ASP A 279 -0.48 -17.60 11.06
CA ASP A 279 0.70 -16.76 10.88
C ASP A 279 1.79 -17.05 11.92
N ARG A 280 1.40 -17.39 13.16
CA ARG A 280 2.34 -17.73 14.23
C ARG A 280 3.03 -19.06 13.94
N LYS A 281 2.27 -20.09 13.59
CA LYS A 281 2.79 -21.42 13.24
C LYS A 281 3.76 -21.32 12.08
N TRP A 282 3.36 -20.65 11.00
CA TRP A 282 4.22 -20.45 9.84
C TRP A 282 5.53 -19.73 10.19
N ARG A 283 5.47 -18.70 11.03
CA ARG A 283 6.69 -17.97 11.46
C ARG A 283 7.62 -18.80 12.32
N ALA A 284 7.08 -19.64 13.18
CA ALA A 284 7.88 -20.55 14.01
C ALA A 284 8.63 -21.58 13.14
N GLU A 285 7.94 -22.20 12.18
CA GLU A 285 8.52 -23.11 11.21
C GLU A 285 9.58 -22.40 10.35
N TYR A 286 9.26 -21.24 9.79
CA TYR A 286 10.21 -20.45 9.01
C TYR A 286 11.46 -20.07 9.81
N ALA A 287 11.32 -19.71 11.08
CA ALA A 287 12.45 -19.36 11.94
C ALA A 287 13.35 -20.59 12.20
N LEU A 288 12.77 -21.75 12.49
CA LEU A 288 13.49 -23.01 12.68
C LEU A 288 14.29 -23.37 11.42
N GLU A 289 13.64 -23.38 10.27
CA GLU A 289 14.30 -23.75 9.01
C GLU A 289 15.35 -22.72 8.56
N ARG A 290 15.13 -21.43 8.82
CA ARG A 290 16.16 -20.42 8.62
C ARG A 290 17.40 -20.65 9.49
N ASP A 291 17.21 -21.08 10.74
CA ASP A 291 18.32 -21.35 11.65
C ASP A 291 19.03 -22.67 11.29
N ASN A 292 18.30 -23.66 10.75
CA ASN A 292 18.87 -24.87 10.13
C ASN A 292 19.76 -24.49 8.93
N LEU A 293 19.25 -23.63 8.03
CA LEU A 293 19.99 -23.13 6.87
C LEU A 293 21.29 -22.44 7.28
N LYS A 294 21.24 -21.55 8.29
CA LYS A 294 22.43 -20.89 8.83
C LYS A 294 23.45 -21.85 9.42
N ALA A 295 23.00 -22.94 9.96
CA ALA A 295 23.85 -23.99 10.54
C ALA A 295 24.34 -25.02 9.50
N GLY A 296 24.06 -24.82 8.21
CA GLY A 296 24.43 -25.76 7.13
C GLY A 296 23.70 -27.09 7.18
N ARG A 297 22.56 -27.18 7.88
CA ARG A 297 21.74 -28.40 7.98
C ARG A 297 20.76 -28.53 6.82
N PRO A 298 20.35 -29.74 6.44
CA PRO A 298 19.28 -29.94 5.48
C PRO A 298 18.04 -29.12 5.85
N THR A 299 17.51 -28.38 4.89
CA THR A 299 16.47 -27.38 5.14
C THR A 299 15.40 -27.45 4.05
N THR A 300 14.13 -27.46 4.45
CA THR A 300 12.97 -27.25 3.57
C THR A 300 12.11 -26.15 4.17
N LEU A 301 12.08 -24.99 3.53
CA LEU A 301 11.33 -23.84 4.04
C LEU A 301 9.81 -24.04 3.89
N PRO A 302 8.98 -23.48 4.77
CA PRO A 302 7.53 -23.61 4.69
C PRO A 302 6.97 -22.99 3.42
N HIS A 303 5.82 -23.49 2.96
CA HIS A 303 5.11 -22.97 1.79
C HIS A 303 4.91 -21.44 1.92
N GLY A 304 5.17 -20.70 0.82
CA GLY A 304 5.13 -19.24 0.82
C GLY A 304 6.42 -18.54 1.30
N ALA A 305 7.48 -19.28 1.63
CA ALA A 305 8.79 -18.67 1.83
C ALA A 305 9.29 -18.05 0.51
N TYR A 306 9.78 -16.80 0.55
CA TYR A 306 10.05 -16.04 -0.67
C TYR A 306 11.53 -15.75 -0.92
N PHE A 307 12.22 -15.07 -0.01
CA PHE A 307 13.58 -14.60 -0.23
C PHE A 307 14.64 -15.68 -0.10
N LEU A 308 14.61 -16.46 0.97
CA LEU A 308 15.63 -17.48 1.23
C LEU A 308 15.72 -18.55 0.12
N PRO A 309 14.61 -19.09 -0.40
CA PRO A 309 14.67 -20.03 -1.52
C PRO A 309 15.35 -19.44 -2.76
N ARG A 310 15.08 -18.16 -3.06
CA ARG A 310 15.63 -17.48 -4.24
C ARG A 310 17.12 -17.11 -4.10
N ILE A 311 17.57 -16.86 -2.88
CA ILE A 311 18.96 -16.49 -2.60
C ILE A 311 19.85 -17.73 -2.48
N TYR A 312 19.35 -18.77 -1.81
CA TYR A 312 20.17 -19.93 -1.43
C TYR A 312 19.79 -21.22 -2.16
N GLY A 313 18.80 -21.23 -3.04
CA GLY A 313 18.38 -22.39 -3.80
C GLY A 313 17.76 -23.53 -2.93
N VAL A 314 17.31 -23.20 -1.71
CA VAL A 314 16.74 -24.22 -0.81
C VAL A 314 15.30 -24.55 -1.18
N PRO A 315 14.88 -25.82 -1.00
CA PRO A 315 13.53 -26.28 -1.33
C PRO A 315 12.47 -25.60 -0.46
N VAL A 316 11.27 -25.53 -1.00
CA VAL A 316 10.06 -25.02 -0.32
C VAL A 316 9.05 -26.16 -0.26
N ALA A 317 8.38 -26.32 0.88
CA ALA A 317 7.30 -27.29 1.05
C ALA A 317 6.17 -27.05 0.04
N LYS A 318 5.54 -28.12 -0.40
CA LYS A 318 4.35 -28.03 -1.25
C LYS A 318 3.19 -27.38 -0.48
N PRO A 319 2.19 -26.79 -1.17
CA PRO A 319 0.96 -26.34 -0.52
C PRO A 319 0.34 -27.49 0.29
N PRO A 320 -0.27 -27.18 1.45
CA PRO A 320 -0.97 -28.17 2.26
C PRO A 320 -2.20 -28.74 1.56
#